data_640c9e62d11696b64c9aad020a9886f7
#
_entry.id   640c9e62d11696b64c9aad020a9886f7
#
_cell.length_a   1.000
_cell.length_b   1.000
_cell.length_c   1.000
_cell.angle_alpha   90.00
_cell.angle_beta   90.00
_cell.angle_gamma   90.00
#
_symmetry.space_group_name_H-M   'P 1'
#
loop_
_entity.id
_entity.type
_entity.pdbx_description
1 polymer ?
#
loop_
_entity_poly.entity_id
_entity_poly.type
_entity_poly.pdbx_seq_one_letter_code
_entity_poly.pdbx_strand_id
1 'polypeptide(L)'
;MRPAFEFIFNGLHPLTPYSMSNPIRLTQYSHGAGCGCKIAPGVLHTMLSCMSNDISYPSLLVGNDTKDDAAVVDLGDGTGIVSTTDFFMPIVDDPHTFGRIAAANAISDIYAMGGTPLMAIAILGWPIDKLAPEVAGAVLEGGRSVCAEAGIPLAGGHSIDSPEPIFGLAVTGRVTLSNLKANASASIGDVLFLTKPLGVGMVTTAEKKGLVSKEHIASAIETMTSLNKVGEKLAELSGVNAMTDVTGFGLMGHLLEMCQGSGTAAQINFDEVPTLDRVALMDYHTQGC
;
A
#
# COMPACT_ATOMS: atom_id res chain seq x y z
N MET A 1 16.51 0.03 49.93
CA MET A 1 17.08 -0.96 49.00
C MET A 1 15.93 -1.68 48.30
N ARG A 2 15.71 -1.44 47.02
CA ARG A 2 14.77 -2.22 46.19
C ARG A 2 15.59 -3.22 45.37
N PRO A 3 15.18 -4.50 45.27
CA PRO A 3 15.92 -5.46 44.46
C PRO A 3 15.77 -5.13 42.98
N ALA A 4 16.91 -5.09 42.27
CA ALA A 4 16.95 -5.01 40.82
C ALA A 4 16.51 -6.38 40.25
N PHE A 5 15.51 -6.36 39.37
CA PHE A 5 15.16 -7.52 38.55
C PHE A 5 16.12 -7.55 37.36
N GLU A 6 17.07 -8.46 37.40
CA GLU A 6 17.85 -8.81 36.20
C GLU A 6 16.99 -9.72 35.29
N PHE A 7 16.64 -9.23 34.12
CA PHE A 7 16.13 -10.07 33.04
C PHE A 7 17.32 -10.73 32.33
N ILE A 8 17.56 -12.00 32.60
CA ILE A 8 18.54 -12.79 31.82
C ILE A 8 17.88 -13.21 30.54
N PHE A 9 18.27 -12.55 29.41
CA PHE A 9 17.99 -13.04 28.07
C PHE A 9 18.91 -14.23 27.78
N ASN A 10 18.44 -15.43 28.03
CA ASN A 10 19.11 -16.65 27.59
C ASN A 10 18.89 -16.82 26.08
N GLY A 11 20.01 -16.69 25.34
CA GLY A 11 20.33 -17.34 24.08
C GLY A 11 19.26 -17.29 22.98
N LEU A 12 19.43 -16.36 22.05
CA LEU A 12 18.91 -16.51 20.68
C LEU A 12 19.52 -17.80 20.10
N HIS A 13 18.76 -18.88 20.05
CA HIS A 13 19.09 -19.98 19.18
C HIS A 13 19.10 -19.46 17.73
N PRO A 14 20.15 -19.69 16.96
CA PRO A 14 20.12 -19.40 15.53
C PRO A 14 18.96 -20.20 14.91
N LEU A 15 18.01 -19.49 14.29
CA LEU A 15 16.95 -20.11 13.53
C LEU A 15 17.59 -21.02 12.47
N THR A 16 17.45 -22.32 12.61
CA THR A 16 17.83 -23.27 11.59
C THR A 16 17.00 -22.96 10.33
N PRO A 17 17.62 -22.87 9.15
CA PRO A 17 16.86 -22.64 7.93
C PRO A 17 15.81 -23.75 7.78
N TYR A 18 14.55 -23.34 7.76
CA TYR A 18 13.41 -24.23 7.57
C TYR A 18 13.48 -24.81 6.16
N SER A 19 13.91 -26.07 6.05
CA SER A 19 13.92 -26.81 4.80
C SER A 19 12.50 -27.28 4.50
N MET A 20 11.77 -26.53 3.72
CA MET A 20 10.45 -26.92 3.23
C MET A 20 10.61 -27.92 2.09
N SER A 21 10.00 -29.09 2.20
CA SER A 21 9.92 -30.10 1.15
C SER A 21 9.07 -29.65 -0.05
N ASN A 22 8.19 -28.66 0.14
CA ASN A 22 7.46 -27.93 -0.90
C ASN A 22 7.42 -26.45 -0.56
N PRO A 23 7.64 -25.53 -1.53
CA PRO A 23 7.52 -24.10 -1.30
C PRO A 23 6.07 -23.76 -0.92
N ILE A 24 5.91 -22.96 0.14
CA ILE A 24 4.59 -22.42 0.52
C ILE A 24 4.16 -21.44 -0.58
N ARG A 25 2.89 -21.55 -0.97
CA ARG A 25 2.22 -20.59 -1.83
C ARG A 25 1.20 -19.82 -1.01
N LEU A 26 1.59 -18.63 -0.51
CA LEU A 26 0.73 -17.83 0.39
C LEU A 26 -0.63 -17.49 -0.22
N THR A 27 -0.68 -17.27 -1.54
CA THR A 27 -1.92 -16.94 -2.24
C THR A 27 -2.99 -18.04 -2.15
N GLN A 28 -2.61 -19.27 -1.82
CA GLN A 28 -3.53 -20.41 -1.63
C GLN A 28 -4.30 -20.34 -0.29
N TYR A 29 -3.84 -19.52 0.65
CA TYR A 29 -4.42 -19.40 1.99
C TYR A 29 -5.37 -18.20 2.12
N SER A 30 -5.69 -17.53 1.02
CA SER A 30 -6.62 -16.41 0.99
C SER A 30 -7.61 -16.52 -0.16
N HIS A 31 -8.86 -16.04 0.06
CA HIS A 31 -9.89 -16.01 -0.99
C HIS A 31 -9.63 -14.89 -2.02
N GLY A 32 -8.96 -13.81 -1.61
CA GLY A 32 -8.61 -12.67 -2.45
C GLY A 32 -7.11 -12.56 -2.73
N ALA A 33 -6.68 -11.47 -3.34
CA ALA A 33 -5.28 -11.15 -3.58
C ALA A 33 -5.07 -9.63 -3.57
N GLY A 34 -4.11 -9.18 -2.74
CA GLY A 34 -3.68 -7.78 -2.66
C GLY A 34 -4.82 -6.78 -2.44
N CYS A 35 -4.64 -5.57 -2.92
CA CYS A 35 -5.63 -4.49 -2.82
C CYS A 35 -6.95 -4.77 -3.57
N GLY A 36 -7.02 -5.80 -4.43
CA GLY A 36 -8.26 -6.28 -5.06
C GLY A 36 -9.28 -6.83 -4.07
N CYS A 37 -8.91 -7.03 -2.79
CA CYS A 37 -9.80 -7.45 -1.71
C CYS A 37 -10.54 -6.28 -1.03
N LYS A 38 -10.33 -5.04 -1.47
CA LYS A 38 -11.01 -3.87 -0.90
C LYS A 38 -12.53 -4.01 -1.03
N ILE A 39 -13.25 -3.55 0.00
CA ILE A 39 -14.72 -3.48 -0.02
C ILE A 39 -15.14 -2.59 -1.20
N ALA A 40 -16.14 -3.03 -1.95
CA ALA A 40 -16.64 -2.25 -3.10
C ALA A 40 -17.04 -0.83 -2.66
N PRO A 41 -16.66 0.22 -3.42
CA PRO A 41 -16.87 1.63 -3.01
C PRO A 41 -18.31 1.96 -2.60
N GLY A 42 -19.33 1.41 -3.30
CA GLY A 42 -20.72 1.62 -2.96
C GLY A 42 -21.14 1.02 -1.60
N VAL A 43 -20.57 -0.13 -1.24
CA VAL A 43 -20.81 -0.78 0.07
C VAL A 43 -20.10 0.02 1.16
N LEU A 44 -18.86 0.42 0.94
CA LEU A 44 -18.11 1.26 1.87
C LEU A 44 -18.81 2.61 2.11
N HIS A 45 -19.31 3.25 1.06
CA HIS A 45 -20.09 4.48 1.17
C HIS A 45 -21.31 4.30 2.07
N THR A 46 -22.06 3.18 1.91
CA THR A 46 -23.21 2.88 2.76
C THR A 46 -22.81 2.70 4.23
N MET A 47 -21.67 2.05 4.50
CA MET A 47 -21.15 1.90 5.87
C MET A 47 -20.76 3.25 6.48
N LEU A 48 -20.05 4.10 5.75
CA LEU A 48 -19.59 5.41 6.21
C LEU A 48 -20.75 6.40 6.38
N SER A 49 -21.81 6.31 5.59
CA SER A 49 -22.99 7.18 5.72
C SER A 49 -23.77 6.97 7.03
N CYS A 50 -23.48 5.89 7.77
CA CYS A 50 -24.03 5.67 9.13
C CYS A 50 -23.26 6.49 10.20
N MET A 51 -22.13 7.11 9.85
CA MET A 51 -21.37 7.96 10.78
C MET A 51 -21.92 9.39 10.70
N SER A 52 -22.26 9.98 11.86
CA SER A 52 -22.60 11.40 11.92
C SER A 52 -21.33 12.25 11.87
N ASN A 53 -21.26 13.23 10.98
CA ASN A 53 -20.14 14.18 10.88
C ASN A 53 -20.43 15.48 11.67
N ASP A 54 -21.06 15.38 12.83
CA ASP A 54 -21.51 16.56 13.59
C ASP A 54 -20.37 17.30 14.31
N ILE A 55 -19.16 16.74 14.33
CA ILE A 55 -18.01 17.33 15.04
C ILE A 55 -16.98 17.80 14.01
N SER A 56 -16.74 19.11 13.97
CA SER A 56 -15.68 19.71 13.16
C SER A 56 -14.39 19.84 13.97
N TYR A 57 -13.29 19.45 13.37
CA TYR A 57 -11.93 19.61 13.92
C TYR A 57 -11.14 20.58 13.03
N PRO A 58 -10.95 21.85 13.45
CA PRO A 58 -10.27 22.86 12.60
C PRO A 58 -8.84 22.49 12.18
N SER A 59 -8.17 21.64 12.94
CA SER A 59 -6.83 21.12 12.61
C SER A 59 -6.84 19.97 11.61
N LEU A 60 -7.98 19.32 11.33
CA LEU A 60 -8.09 18.26 10.34
C LEU A 60 -8.20 18.90 8.95
N LEU A 61 -7.11 18.86 8.18
CA LEU A 61 -7.06 19.44 6.83
C LEU A 61 -7.58 18.49 5.76
N VAL A 62 -7.29 17.21 5.91
CA VAL A 62 -7.73 16.15 5.00
C VAL A 62 -8.31 15.01 5.83
N GLY A 63 -9.55 14.63 5.53
CA GLY A 63 -10.29 13.57 6.20
C GLY A 63 -11.02 12.66 5.20
N ASN A 64 -12.19 12.14 5.60
CA ASN A 64 -12.93 11.17 4.78
C ASN A 64 -13.72 11.79 3.60
N ASP A 65 -13.88 13.12 3.56
CA ASP A 65 -14.84 13.77 2.66
C ASP A 65 -14.37 13.74 1.20
N THR A 66 -13.06 13.85 0.97
CA THR A 66 -12.44 13.93 -0.35
C THR A 66 -11.82 12.63 -0.84
N LYS A 67 -11.83 11.57 -0.01
CA LYS A 67 -11.28 10.24 -0.32
C LYS A 67 -9.81 10.29 -0.74
N ASP A 68 -9.05 11.16 -0.09
CA ASP A 68 -7.59 11.25 -0.28
C ASP A 68 -6.88 10.00 0.27
N ASP A 69 -5.62 9.84 -0.11
CA ASP A 69 -4.82 8.66 0.23
C ASP A 69 -4.50 8.57 1.73
N ALA A 70 -4.47 9.70 2.45
CA ALA A 70 -4.23 9.73 3.90
C ALA A 70 -4.93 10.89 4.60
N ALA A 71 -5.12 10.75 5.91
CA ALA A 71 -5.59 11.85 6.76
C ALA A 71 -4.43 12.80 7.10
N VAL A 72 -4.73 14.11 7.18
CA VAL A 72 -3.73 15.15 7.50
C VAL A 72 -4.24 16.07 8.59
N VAL A 73 -3.44 16.22 9.65
CA VAL A 73 -3.70 17.15 10.77
C VAL A 73 -2.63 18.24 10.79
N ASP A 74 -3.05 19.50 10.80
CA ASP A 74 -2.19 20.67 10.95
C ASP A 74 -1.59 20.75 12.36
N LEU A 75 -0.28 20.94 12.46
CA LEU A 75 0.43 21.15 13.72
C LEU A 75 0.52 22.61 14.16
N GLY A 76 0.07 23.55 13.31
CA GLY A 76 0.12 25.00 13.59
C GLY A 76 1.50 25.63 13.40
N ASP A 77 2.48 24.88 12.88
CA ASP A 77 3.86 25.34 12.61
C ASP A 77 4.20 25.40 11.10
N GLY A 78 3.19 25.30 10.24
CA GLY A 78 3.36 25.22 8.78
C GLY A 78 3.61 23.81 8.28
N THR A 79 3.48 22.80 9.15
CA THR A 79 3.58 21.39 8.79
C THR A 79 2.38 20.59 9.29
N GLY A 80 2.14 19.43 8.72
CA GLY A 80 1.08 18.51 9.13
C GLY A 80 1.60 17.09 9.39
N ILE A 81 0.90 16.36 10.24
CA ILE A 81 1.04 14.91 10.37
C ILE A 81 0.14 14.25 9.34
N VAL A 82 0.73 13.34 8.57
CA VAL A 82 0.04 12.46 7.62
C VAL A 82 -0.05 11.08 8.25
N SER A 83 -1.23 10.48 8.25
CA SER A 83 -1.46 9.15 8.81
C SER A 83 -2.33 8.32 7.88
N THR A 84 -1.84 7.12 7.57
CA THR A 84 -2.54 6.15 6.73
C THR A 84 -2.45 4.74 7.29
N THR A 85 -3.30 3.86 6.80
CA THR A 85 -3.29 2.43 7.12
C THR A 85 -3.70 1.64 5.89
N ASP A 86 -2.79 0.80 5.38
CA ASP A 86 -3.12 -0.11 4.29
C ASP A 86 -2.60 -1.52 4.60
N PHE A 87 -3.48 -2.52 4.42
CA PHE A 87 -3.20 -3.92 4.65
C PHE A 87 -4.07 -4.79 3.75
N PHE A 88 -3.57 -5.94 3.36
CA PHE A 88 -4.28 -6.85 2.46
C PHE A 88 -3.79 -8.29 2.57
N MET A 89 -4.48 -9.18 1.87
CA MET A 89 -4.14 -10.60 1.75
C MET A 89 -3.00 -10.81 0.76
N PRO A 90 -2.27 -11.95 0.82
CA PRO A 90 -1.17 -12.24 -0.08
C PRO A 90 -1.49 -12.01 -1.56
N ILE A 91 -0.64 -11.26 -2.23
CA ILE A 91 -0.71 -10.94 -3.66
C ILE A 91 0.28 -11.76 -4.47
N VAL A 92 1.34 -12.27 -3.82
CA VAL A 92 2.36 -13.17 -4.36
C VAL A 92 2.58 -14.35 -3.42
N ASP A 93 3.17 -15.43 -3.93
CA ASP A 93 3.36 -16.66 -3.15
C ASP A 93 4.52 -16.58 -2.15
N ASP A 94 5.59 -15.83 -2.47
CA ASP A 94 6.75 -15.69 -1.58
C ASP A 94 6.46 -14.78 -0.38
N PRO A 95 6.63 -15.28 0.88
CA PRO A 95 6.29 -14.53 2.08
C PRO A 95 7.08 -13.24 2.24
N HIS A 96 8.39 -13.27 2.00
CA HIS A 96 9.24 -12.09 2.13
C HIS A 96 8.86 -11.01 1.10
N THR A 97 8.63 -11.41 -0.15
CA THR A 97 8.19 -10.51 -1.22
C THR A 97 6.80 -9.93 -0.93
N PHE A 98 5.87 -10.73 -0.39
CA PHE A 98 4.57 -10.22 0.05
C PHE A 98 4.72 -9.12 1.09
N GLY A 99 5.58 -9.33 2.10
CA GLY A 99 5.88 -8.32 3.11
C GLY A 99 6.45 -7.02 2.51
N ARG A 100 7.36 -7.13 1.53
CA ARG A 100 7.90 -5.98 0.80
C ARG A 100 6.83 -5.20 0.06
N ILE A 101 5.97 -5.88 -0.68
CA ILE A 101 4.89 -5.25 -1.46
C ILE A 101 3.91 -4.53 -0.54
N ALA A 102 3.49 -5.17 0.55
CA ALA A 102 2.56 -4.58 1.50
C ALA A 102 3.12 -3.32 2.16
N ALA A 103 4.40 -3.32 2.51
CA ALA A 103 5.06 -2.15 3.09
C ALA A 103 5.22 -1.02 2.06
N ALA A 104 5.65 -1.32 0.82
CA ALA A 104 5.78 -0.33 -0.24
C ALA A 104 4.43 0.34 -0.55
N ASN A 105 3.35 -0.44 -0.56
CA ASN A 105 1.99 0.05 -0.78
C ASN A 105 1.54 0.98 0.36
N ALA A 106 1.69 0.58 1.63
CA ALA A 106 1.25 1.41 2.76
C ALA A 106 2.06 2.72 2.90
N ILE A 107 3.35 2.70 2.56
CA ILE A 107 4.19 3.91 2.58
C ILE A 107 3.85 4.85 1.40
N SER A 108 3.31 4.32 0.31
CA SER A 108 2.97 5.05 -0.91
C SER A 108 2.01 6.21 -0.66
N ASP A 109 1.01 6.02 0.19
CA ASP A 109 0.04 7.05 0.55
C ASP A 109 0.71 8.33 1.12
N ILE A 110 1.76 8.15 1.93
CA ILE A 110 2.52 9.28 2.47
C ILE A 110 3.17 10.07 1.33
N TYR A 111 3.77 9.38 0.35
CA TYR A 111 4.39 10.00 -0.81
C TYR A 111 3.35 10.65 -1.75
N ALA A 112 2.17 10.03 -1.90
CA ALA A 112 1.08 10.57 -2.70
C ALA A 112 0.56 11.90 -2.13
N MET A 113 0.57 12.05 -0.79
CA MET A 113 0.23 13.31 -0.11
C MET A 113 1.38 14.35 -0.12
N GLY A 114 2.52 14.06 -0.77
CA GLY A 114 3.70 14.93 -0.78
C GLY A 114 4.48 14.93 0.53
N GLY A 115 4.22 13.95 1.40
CA GLY A 115 4.84 13.82 2.71
C GLY A 115 6.11 12.96 2.70
N THR A 116 6.86 13.05 3.79
CA THR A 116 8.00 12.20 4.12
C THR A 116 7.58 11.23 5.23
N PRO A 117 7.70 9.91 5.05
CA PRO A 117 7.38 8.94 6.09
C PRO A 117 8.36 9.08 7.27
N LEU A 118 7.87 8.86 8.49
CA LEU A 118 8.63 8.97 9.73
C LEU A 118 8.80 7.63 10.45
N MET A 119 7.74 6.83 10.51
CA MET A 119 7.73 5.51 11.13
C MET A 119 6.56 4.69 10.62
N ALA A 120 6.65 3.37 10.81
CA ALA A 120 5.55 2.45 10.56
C ALA A 120 5.36 1.50 11.75
N ILE A 121 4.12 1.00 11.91
CA ILE A 121 3.77 -0.10 12.81
C ILE A 121 3.03 -1.18 12.02
N ALA A 122 3.33 -2.45 12.32
CA ALA A 122 2.80 -3.59 11.58
C ALA A 122 1.37 -3.94 12.01
N ILE A 123 0.56 -4.35 11.03
CA ILE A 123 -0.74 -4.99 11.22
C ILE A 123 -0.62 -6.40 10.67
N LEU A 124 -0.79 -7.42 11.52
CA LEU A 124 -0.64 -8.83 11.15
C LEU A 124 -1.85 -9.64 11.59
N GLY A 125 -2.60 -10.21 10.66
CA GLY A 125 -3.53 -11.31 10.87
C GLY A 125 -2.87 -12.61 10.38
N TRP A 126 -2.82 -13.67 11.22
CA TRP A 126 -2.11 -14.88 10.84
C TRP A 126 -2.85 -16.15 11.24
N PRO A 127 -3.07 -17.12 10.33
CA PRO A 127 -3.72 -18.38 10.65
C PRO A 127 -2.71 -19.36 11.29
N ILE A 128 -2.55 -19.27 12.62
CA ILE A 128 -1.51 -20.01 13.37
C ILE A 128 -1.68 -21.53 13.34
N ASP A 129 -2.87 -22.01 13.01
CA ASP A 129 -3.20 -23.42 12.82
C ASP A 129 -2.83 -23.96 11.43
N LYS A 130 -2.57 -23.08 10.43
CA LYS A 130 -2.33 -23.45 9.04
C LYS A 130 -0.93 -23.10 8.55
N LEU A 131 -0.35 -22.03 9.08
CA LEU A 131 0.93 -21.46 8.63
C LEU A 131 1.89 -21.29 9.79
N ALA A 132 3.10 -21.83 9.63
CA ALA A 132 4.14 -21.77 10.64
C ALA A 132 4.54 -20.31 10.98
N PRO A 133 4.90 -19.99 12.24
CA PRO A 133 5.32 -18.65 12.66
C PRO A 133 6.52 -18.09 11.89
N GLU A 134 7.42 -18.97 11.41
CA GLU A 134 8.59 -18.60 10.62
C GLU A 134 8.20 -17.94 9.28
N VAL A 135 7.06 -18.36 8.71
CA VAL A 135 6.52 -17.78 7.48
C VAL A 135 6.03 -16.34 7.75
N ALA A 136 5.36 -16.12 8.89
CA ALA A 136 5.01 -14.76 9.34
C ALA A 136 6.27 -13.91 9.59
N GLY A 137 7.32 -14.53 10.16
CA GLY A 137 8.62 -13.89 10.35
C GLY A 137 9.23 -13.39 9.04
N ALA A 138 9.13 -14.18 7.96
CA ALA A 138 9.61 -13.77 6.64
C ALA A 138 8.79 -12.59 6.07
N VAL A 139 7.47 -12.57 6.27
CA VAL A 139 6.61 -11.43 5.86
C VAL A 139 7.02 -10.16 6.61
N LEU A 140 7.18 -10.23 7.94
CA LEU A 140 7.60 -9.10 8.77
C LEU A 140 8.98 -8.57 8.36
N GLU A 141 9.93 -9.46 8.06
CA GLU A 141 11.27 -9.09 7.60
C GLU A 141 11.21 -8.41 6.23
N GLY A 142 10.38 -8.88 5.31
CA GLY A 142 10.11 -8.20 4.05
C GLY A 142 9.61 -6.77 4.25
N GLY A 143 8.62 -6.58 5.12
CA GLY A 143 8.12 -5.26 5.49
C GLY A 143 9.18 -4.37 6.13
N ARG A 144 9.97 -4.91 7.06
CA ARG A 144 11.06 -4.21 7.73
C ARG A 144 12.13 -3.74 6.73
N SER A 145 12.45 -4.56 5.74
CA SER A 145 13.45 -4.22 4.71
C SER A 145 13.04 -2.98 3.90
N VAL A 146 11.77 -2.88 3.51
CA VAL A 146 11.26 -1.71 2.76
C VAL A 146 11.16 -0.47 3.64
N CYS A 147 10.78 -0.62 4.91
CA CYS A 147 10.86 0.50 5.86
C CYS A 147 12.29 1.05 5.96
N ALA A 148 13.30 0.16 6.01
CA ALA A 148 14.71 0.56 6.02
C ALA A 148 15.13 1.25 4.71
N GLU A 149 14.66 0.79 3.53
CA GLU A 149 14.86 1.45 2.23
C GLU A 149 14.22 2.85 2.20
N ALA A 150 13.06 3.02 2.83
CA ALA A 150 12.41 4.32 3.00
C ALA A 150 13.11 5.23 4.03
N GLY A 151 14.04 4.68 4.83
CA GLY A 151 14.75 5.40 5.88
C GLY A 151 13.96 5.54 7.18
N ILE A 152 12.98 4.66 7.44
CA ILE A 152 12.12 4.70 8.63
C ILE A 152 12.19 3.40 9.43
N PRO A 153 11.95 3.44 10.76
CA PRO A 153 11.82 2.23 11.56
C PRO A 153 10.45 1.57 11.35
N LEU A 154 10.42 0.22 11.32
CA LEU A 154 9.25 -0.55 11.69
C LEU A 154 9.27 -0.71 13.22
N ALA A 155 8.46 0.10 13.93
CA ALA A 155 8.63 0.38 15.36
C ALA A 155 7.70 -0.45 16.26
N GLY A 156 7.13 -1.54 15.77
CA GLY A 156 6.22 -2.40 16.51
C GLY A 156 4.99 -2.76 15.68
N GLY A 157 3.89 -3.09 16.36
CA GLY A 157 2.65 -3.41 15.67
C GLY A 157 1.67 -4.20 16.54
N HIS A 158 0.62 -4.72 15.89
CA HIS A 158 -0.38 -5.57 16.52
C HIS A 158 -0.62 -6.82 15.66
N SER A 159 -0.83 -7.96 16.33
CA SER A 159 -1.09 -9.23 15.65
C SER A 159 -2.30 -9.93 16.26
N ILE A 160 -3.09 -10.58 15.42
CA ILE A 160 -4.24 -11.39 15.81
C ILE A 160 -4.21 -12.74 15.11
N ASP A 161 -4.81 -13.76 15.74
CA ASP A 161 -5.17 -15.00 15.04
C ASP A 161 -6.29 -14.69 14.04
N SER A 162 -6.11 -15.13 12.79
CA SER A 162 -7.02 -14.80 11.69
C SER A 162 -7.16 -16.03 10.78
N PRO A 163 -8.35 -16.29 10.21
CA PRO A 163 -8.56 -17.43 9.32
C PRO A 163 -7.72 -17.40 8.04
N GLU A 164 -7.22 -16.21 7.64
CA GLU A 164 -6.40 -15.96 6.45
C GLU A 164 -5.24 -15.02 6.79
N PRO A 165 -4.08 -15.14 6.10
CA PRO A 165 -2.98 -14.22 6.31
C PRO A 165 -3.32 -12.81 5.80
N ILE A 166 -3.08 -11.83 6.64
CA ILE A 166 -3.24 -10.40 6.35
C ILE A 166 -1.98 -9.69 6.85
N PHE A 167 -1.42 -8.82 6.04
CA PHE A 167 -0.30 -7.99 6.45
C PHE A 167 -0.37 -6.61 5.81
N GLY A 168 0.08 -5.61 6.56
CA GLY A 168 0.28 -4.24 6.12
C GLY A 168 0.81 -3.38 7.23
N LEU A 169 0.77 -2.07 7.02
CA LEU A 169 1.32 -1.10 7.94
C LEU A 169 0.32 0.03 8.21
N ALA A 170 0.36 0.57 9.42
CA ALA A 170 -0.04 1.94 9.66
C ALA A 170 1.22 2.81 9.60
N VAL A 171 1.20 3.84 8.76
CA VAL A 171 2.35 4.71 8.50
C VAL A 171 2.04 6.13 8.94
N THR A 172 2.99 6.72 9.66
CA THR A 172 2.96 8.13 10.04
C THR A 172 4.04 8.87 9.28
N GLY A 173 3.66 9.98 8.68
CA GLY A 173 4.55 10.89 7.96
C GLY A 173 4.38 12.34 8.38
N ARG A 174 5.19 13.21 7.82
CA ARG A 174 5.11 14.67 7.96
C ARG A 174 5.11 15.32 6.59
N VAL A 175 4.31 16.35 6.42
CA VAL A 175 4.27 17.15 5.20
C VAL A 175 4.42 18.63 5.54
N THR A 176 5.17 19.38 4.72
CA THR A 176 5.10 20.84 4.73
C THR A 176 3.78 21.24 4.06
N LEU A 177 2.96 22.07 4.69
CA LEU A 177 1.60 22.33 4.20
C LEU A 177 1.56 22.95 2.80
N SER A 178 2.59 23.72 2.41
CA SER A 178 2.72 24.23 1.03
C SER A 178 2.96 23.13 -0.02
N ASN A 179 3.42 21.95 0.40
CA ASN A 179 3.70 20.81 -0.46
C ASN A 179 2.62 19.72 -0.39
N LEU A 180 1.62 19.93 0.47
CA LEU A 180 0.49 19.00 0.56
C LEU A 180 -0.23 18.92 -0.79
N LYS A 181 -0.39 17.70 -1.31
CA LYS A 181 -1.10 17.39 -2.55
C LYS A 181 -2.30 16.52 -2.23
N ALA A 182 -3.47 17.08 -2.48
CA ALA A 182 -4.72 16.32 -2.39
C ALA A 182 -5.10 15.80 -3.78
N ASN A 183 -5.83 14.70 -3.83
CA ASN A 183 -6.36 14.16 -5.09
C ASN A 183 -7.42 15.09 -5.70
N ALA A 184 -8.09 15.91 -4.89
CA ALA A 184 -9.17 16.83 -5.26
C ALA A 184 -8.67 18.21 -5.73
N SER A 185 -7.41 18.39 -6.10
CA SER A 185 -6.80 19.68 -6.44
C SER A 185 -6.45 19.83 -7.93
N ALA A 186 -6.87 18.89 -8.79
CA ALA A 186 -6.60 18.96 -10.23
C ALA A 186 -7.33 20.14 -10.91
N SER A 187 -6.69 20.70 -11.92
CA SER A 187 -7.17 21.87 -12.67
C SER A 187 -7.36 21.57 -14.14
N ILE A 188 -8.28 22.31 -14.79
CA ILE A 188 -8.47 22.19 -16.25
C ILE A 188 -7.19 22.60 -16.97
N GLY A 189 -6.72 21.72 -17.86
CA GLY A 189 -5.47 21.91 -18.61
C GLY A 189 -4.27 21.15 -18.00
N ASP A 190 -4.43 20.50 -16.86
CA ASP A 190 -3.41 19.63 -16.29
C ASP A 190 -3.14 18.44 -17.23
N VAL A 191 -1.89 17.98 -17.22
CA VAL A 191 -1.45 16.78 -17.93
C VAL A 191 -1.22 15.65 -16.93
N LEU A 192 -1.67 14.44 -17.30
CA LEU A 192 -1.52 13.26 -16.45
C LEU A 192 -0.14 12.61 -16.65
N PHE A 193 0.51 12.30 -15.56
CA PHE A 193 1.77 11.54 -15.54
C PHE A 193 1.58 10.28 -14.70
N LEU A 194 2.07 9.16 -15.21
CA LEU A 194 2.10 7.89 -14.52
C LEU A 194 3.56 7.47 -14.28
N THR A 195 3.97 7.35 -13.03
CA THR A 195 5.38 7.10 -12.67
C THR A 195 5.80 5.64 -12.73
N LYS A 196 4.83 4.73 -12.84
CA LYS A 196 5.04 3.27 -12.97
C LYS A 196 4.09 2.68 -14.00
N PRO A 197 4.47 1.59 -14.69
CA PRO A 197 3.58 0.92 -15.65
C PRO A 197 2.42 0.23 -14.94
N LEU A 198 1.28 0.13 -15.62
CA LEU A 198 0.09 -0.62 -15.19
C LEU A 198 0.17 -2.09 -15.62
N GLY A 199 -0.68 -2.92 -15.00
CA GLY A 199 -0.84 -4.34 -15.36
C GLY A 199 -0.50 -5.33 -14.25
N VAL A 200 0.01 -4.86 -13.10
CA VAL A 200 0.37 -5.73 -11.97
C VAL A 200 -0.78 -6.63 -11.51
N GLY A 201 -2.03 -6.13 -11.50
CA GLY A 201 -3.20 -6.90 -11.09
C GLY A 201 -3.50 -8.09 -12.01
N MET A 202 -3.30 -7.96 -13.33
CA MET A 202 -3.44 -9.09 -14.25
C MET A 202 -2.34 -10.14 -14.06
N VAL A 203 -1.09 -9.67 -13.89
CA VAL A 203 0.08 -10.57 -13.69
C VAL A 203 -0.05 -11.34 -12.39
N THR A 204 -0.45 -10.70 -11.29
CA THR A 204 -0.63 -11.38 -9.99
C THR A 204 -1.84 -12.31 -9.98
N THR A 205 -2.91 -11.99 -10.73
CA THR A 205 -4.03 -12.91 -10.95
C THR A 205 -3.58 -14.14 -11.75
N ALA A 206 -2.73 -13.95 -12.76
CA ALA A 206 -2.15 -15.06 -13.52
C ALA A 206 -1.21 -15.91 -12.64
N GLU A 207 -0.46 -15.33 -11.70
CA GLU A 207 0.34 -16.07 -10.71
C GLU A 207 -0.55 -16.97 -9.85
N LYS A 208 -1.61 -16.42 -9.27
CA LYS A 208 -2.55 -17.20 -8.45
C LYS A 208 -3.15 -18.38 -9.21
N LYS A 209 -3.43 -18.21 -10.51
CA LYS A 209 -3.91 -19.26 -11.41
C LYS A 209 -2.82 -20.23 -11.90
N GLY A 210 -1.54 -19.95 -11.64
CA GLY A 210 -0.41 -20.75 -12.12
C GLY A 210 -0.14 -20.59 -13.63
N LEU A 211 -0.53 -19.47 -14.23
CA LEU A 211 -0.41 -19.18 -15.66
C LEU A 211 0.77 -18.24 -15.98
N VAL A 212 1.30 -17.53 -14.97
CA VAL A 212 2.30 -16.47 -15.18
C VAL A 212 3.67 -17.02 -15.55
N SER A 213 4.39 -16.32 -16.44
CA SER A 213 5.81 -16.59 -16.68
C SER A 213 6.67 -16.02 -15.56
N LYS A 214 7.86 -16.61 -15.34
CA LYS A 214 8.82 -16.11 -14.33
C LYS A 214 9.29 -14.69 -14.61
N GLU A 215 9.38 -14.30 -15.86
CA GLU A 215 9.81 -12.96 -16.28
C GLU A 215 8.72 -11.92 -15.94
N HIS A 216 7.46 -12.21 -16.27
CA HIS A 216 6.36 -11.27 -16.03
C HIS A 216 6.10 -11.08 -14.53
N ILE A 217 6.15 -12.15 -13.73
CA ILE A 217 5.97 -11.97 -12.28
C ILE A 217 7.15 -11.21 -11.65
N ALA A 218 8.40 -11.42 -12.12
CA ALA A 218 9.56 -10.68 -11.64
C ALA A 218 9.40 -9.17 -11.94
N SER A 219 8.97 -8.80 -13.14
CA SER A 219 8.72 -7.39 -13.52
C SER A 219 7.59 -6.76 -12.70
N ALA A 220 6.51 -7.50 -12.43
CA ALA A 220 5.43 -7.03 -11.57
C ALA A 220 5.91 -6.83 -10.12
N ILE A 221 6.70 -7.76 -9.56
CA ILE A 221 7.27 -7.66 -8.22
C ILE A 221 8.19 -6.44 -8.12
N GLU A 222 9.08 -6.22 -9.09
CA GLU A 222 9.95 -5.04 -9.13
C GLU A 222 9.13 -3.75 -9.09
N THR A 223 8.07 -3.66 -9.89
CA THR A 223 7.16 -2.52 -9.92
C THR A 223 6.47 -2.30 -8.57
N MET A 224 5.96 -3.37 -7.94
CA MET A 224 5.22 -3.30 -6.68
C MET A 224 6.12 -3.03 -5.47
N THR A 225 7.38 -3.48 -5.47
CA THR A 225 8.32 -3.28 -4.36
C THR A 225 9.10 -1.98 -4.45
N SER A 226 9.09 -1.30 -5.59
CA SER A 226 9.72 0.01 -5.76
C SER A 226 8.94 1.09 -5.02
N LEU A 227 9.62 1.87 -4.17
CA LEU A 227 9.02 2.98 -3.43
C LEU A 227 8.61 4.13 -4.36
N ASN A 228 7.47 4.77 -4.08
CA ASN A 228 6.99 5.97 -4.77
C ASN A 228 7.62 7.27 -4.22
N LYS A 229 8.86 7.20 -3.75
CA LYS A 229 9.59 8.31 -3.12
C LYS A 229 9.71 9.56 -4.00
N VAL A 230 9.54 9.42 -5.31
CA VAL A 230 9.48 10.56 -6.23
C VAL A 230 8.37 11.55 -5.87
N GLY A 231 7.30 11.11 -5.20
CA GLY A 231 6.18 11.93 -4.73
C GLY A 231 6.63 13.11 -3.85
N GLU A 232 7.61 12.91 -2.96
CA GLU A 232 8.19 14.00 -2.16
C GLU A 232 8.71 15.15 -3.04
N LYS A 233 9.44 14.82 -4.10
CA LYS A 233 10.01 15.82 -5.02
C LYS A 233 8.97 16.43 -5.96
N LEU A 234 8.01 15.63 -6.41
CA LEU A 234 6.90 16.14 -7.23
C LEU A 234 6.07 17.16 -6.46
N ALA A 235 5.88 16.94 -5.17
CA ALA A 235 5.14 17.85 -4.29
C ALA A 235 5.78 19.24 -4.14
N GLU A 236 7.10 19.35 -4.28
CA GLU A 236 7.84 20.63 -4.25
C GLU A 236 7.64 21.46 -5.53
N LEU A 237 7.17 20.83 -6.62
CA LEU A 237 6.98 21.51 -7.90
C LEU A 237 5.64 22.27 -7.91
N SER A 238 5.70 23.58 -8.14
CA SER A 238 4.51 24.45 -8.21
C SER A 238 3.55 24.10 -9.37
N GLY A 239 4.02 23.37 -10.39
CA GLY A 239 3.22 22.91 -11.51
C GLY A 239 2.53 21.56 -11.27
N VAL A 240 2.75 20.90 -10.12
CA VAL A 240 2.03 19.69 -9.74
C VAL A 240 0.85 20.10 -8.85
N ASN A 241 -0.37 19.98 -9.36
CA ASN A 241 -1.57 20.41 -8.68
C ASN A 241 -2.18 19.32 -7.79
N ALA A 242 -2.22 18.07 -8.25
CA ALA A 242 -2.81 16.94 -7.55
C ALA A 242 -1.95 15.69 -7.73
N MET A 243 -1.99 14.80 -6.75
CA MET A 243 -1.35 13.48 -6.78
C MET A 243 -2.25 12.46 -6.12
N THR A 244 -2.13 11.21 -6.55
CA THR A 244 -2.66 10.01 -5.88
C THR A 244 -1.81 8.82 -6.30
N ASP A 245 -1.84 7.73 -5.56
CA ASP A 245 -1.28 6.48 -6.03
C ASP A 245 -2.36 5.58 -6.66
N VAL A 246 -1.97 4.71 -7.57
CA VAL A 246 -2.89 3.81 -8.26
C VAL A 246 -2.79 2.41 -7.67
N THR A 247 -3.84 2.00 -6.95
CA THR A 247 -3.92 0.70 -6.28
C THR A 247 -5.09 -0.17 -6.80
N GLY A 248 -5.85 -0.80 -5.93
CA GLY A 248 -6.84 -1.83 -6.27
C GLY A 248 -8.01 -1.39 -7.15
N PHE A 249 -8.35 -0.10 -7.21
CA PHE A 249 -9.40 0.43 -8.10
C PHE A 249 -8.90 0.68 -9.53
N GLY A 250 -7.58 0.53 -9.77
CA GLY A 250 -6.96 0.77 -11.06
C GLY A 250 -6.95 2.25 -11.48
N LEU A 251 -6.32 2.53 -12.64
CA LEU A 251 -6.18 3.90 -13.14
C LEU A 251 -7.52 4.63 -13.22
N MET A 252 -8.53 3.99 -13.80
CA MET A 252 -9.83 4.64 -14.03
C MET A 252 -10.57 4.94 -12.73
N GLY A 253 -10.44 4.09 -11.71
CA GLY A 253 -11.07 4.30 -10.40
C GLY A 253 -10.47 5.51 -9.69
N HIS A 254 -9.15 5.55 -9.54
CA HIS A 254 -8.45 6.65 -8.87
C HIS A 254 -8.55 7.98 -9.64
N LEU A 255 -8.45 7.93 -10.97
CA LEU A 255 -8.65 9.14 -11.79
C LEU A 255 -10.08 9.67 -11.71
N LEU A 256 -11.09 8.78 -11.59
CA LEU A 256 -12.47 9.20 -11.38
C LEU A 256 -12.64 9.93 -10.04
N GLU A 257 -12.00 9.44 -8.97
CA GLU A 257 -11.99 10.11 -7.65
C GLU A 257 -11.35 11.50 -7.75
N MET A 258 -10.19 11.61 -8.40
CA MET A 258 -9.55 12.92 -8.66
C MET A 258 -10.48 13.86 -9.44
N CYS A 259 -11.10 13.39 -10.52
CA CYS A 259 -12.02 14.19 -11.33
C CYS A 259 -13.24 14.65 -10.54
N GLN A 260 -13.84 13.76 -9.75
CA GLN A 260 -15.00 14.07 -8.91
C GLN A 260 -14.66 15.10 -7.82
N GLY A 261 -13.54 14.89 -7.11
CA GLY A 261 -13.07 15.80 -6.07
C GLY A 261 -12.73 17.19 -6.61
N SER A 262 -12.16 17.27 -7.80
CA SER A 262 -11.73 18.52 -8.45
C SER A 262 -12.81 19.19 -9.32
N GLY A 263 -13.98 18.57 -9.52
CA GLY A 263 -15.01 19.07 -10.43
C GLY A 263 -14.55 19.14 -11.90
N THR A 264 -13.67 18.23 -12.33
CA THR A 264 -13.05 18.19 -13.66
C THR A 264 -13.41 16.90 -14.38
N ALA A 265 -12.93 16.75 -15.63
CA ALA A 265 -13.00 15.52 -16.41
C ALA A 265 -11.65 15.25 -17.06
N ALA A 266 -11.31 13.97 -17.25
CA ALA A 266 -10.07 13.56 -17.89
C ALA A 266 -10.34 12.87 -19.22
N GLN A 267 -9.45 13.11 -20.19
CA GLN A 267 -9.39 12.38 -21.45
C GLN A 267 -8.09 11.61 -21.50
N ILE A 268 -8.17 10.29 -21.72
CA ILE A 268 -7.01 9.41 -21.78
C ILE A 268 -6.87 8.86 -23.22
N ASN A 269 -5.67 8.95 -23.78
CA ASN A 269 -5.30 8.16 -24.94
C ASN A 269 -4.83 6.78 -24.43
N PHE A 270 -5.66 5.76 -24.61
CA PHE A 270 -5.39 4.41 -24.10
C PHE A 270 -4.09 3.81 -24.65
N ASP A 271 -3.73 4.12 -25.88
CA ASP A 271 -2.52 3.58 -26.53
C ASP A 271 -1.23 4.16 -25.93
N GLU A 272 -1.31 5.33 -25.30
CA GLU A 272 -0.18 6.00 -24.64
C GLU A 272 -0.03 5.63 -23.15
N VAL A 273 -0.97 4.89 -22.58
CA VAL A 273 -0.87 4.46 -21.17
C VAL A 273 0.30 3.48 -21.03
N PRO A 274 1.31 3.80 -20.17
CA PRO A 274 2.41 2.88 -19.92
C PRO A 274 1.94 1.63 -19.20
N THR A 275 2.28 0.47 -19.76
CA THR A 275 1.92 -0.84 -19.21
C THR A 275 3.16 -1.72 -19.10
N LEU A 276 3.12 -2.72 -18.25
CA LEU A 276 3.98 -3.89 -18.34
C LEU A 276 3.84 -4.49 -19.76
N ASP A 277 4.45 -5.65 -20.06
CA ASP A 277 4.34 -6.25 -21.39
C ASP A 277 2.87 -6.33 -21.85
N ARG A 278 2.49 -5.42 -22.79
CA ARG A 278 1.10 -5.29 -23.27
C ARG A 278 0.61 -6.56 -23.96
N VAL A 279 1.49 -7.27 -24.66
CA VAL A 279 1.13 -8.51 -25.37
C VAL A 279 0.80 -9.61 -24.36
N ALA A 280 1.63 -9.75 -23.35
CA ALA A 280 1.40 -10.70 -22.25
C ALA A 280 0.13 -10.36 -21.46
N LEU A 281 -0.13 -9.08 -21.19
CA LEU A 281 -1.35 -8.65 -20.50
C LEU A 281 -2.61 -9.00 -21.29
N MET A 282 -2.60 -8.81 -22.61
CA MET A 282 -3.71 -9.19 -23.47
C MET A 282 -3.94 -10.70 -23.46
N ASP A 283 -2.86 -11.49 -23.47
CA ASP A 283 -2.96 -12.95 -23.38
C ASP A 283 -3.54 -13.40 -22.01
N TYR A 284 -3.07 -12.83 -20.91
CA TYR A 284 -3.65 -13.10 -19.57
C TYR A 284 -5.11 -12.69 -19.48
N HIS A 285 -5.50 -11.56 -20.10
CA HIS A 285 -6.89 -11.13 -20.13
C HIS A 285 -7.79 -12.15 -20.85
N THR A 286 -7.35 -12.72 -21.97
CA THR A 286 -8.10 -13.77 -22.69
C THR A 286 -8.26 -15.04 -21.88
N GLN A 287 -7.36 -15.29 -20.91
CA GLN A 287 -7.41 -16.40 -19.96
C GLN A 287 -8.20 -16.06 -18.69
N GLY A 288 -8.88 -14.90 -18.65
CA GLY A 288 -9.75 -14.46 -17.57
C GLY A 288 -8.99 -13.92 -16.36
N CYS A 289 -7.80 -13.36 -16.56
CA CYS A 289 -7.03 -12.67 -15.52
C CYS A 289 -7.32 -11.17 -15.49
#